data_eb1e641625ace44ce4233fa3bb881a48
#
_entry.id   eb1e641625ace44ce4233fa3bb881a48
#
_cell.length_a   1.000
_cell.length_b   1.000
_cell.length_c   1.000
_cell.angle_alpha   90.00
_cell.angle_beta   90.00
_cell.angle_gamma   90.00
#
_symmetry.space_group_name_H-M   'P 1'
#
loop_
_entity.id
_entity.type
_entity.pdbx_description
1 polymer ?
#
loop_
_entity_poly.entity_id
_entity_poly.type
_entity_poly.pdbx_seq_one_letter_code
_entity_poly.pdbx_strand_id
1 'polypeptide(L)'
;MTLRLVIGSDDAGFDYKEAIKADLAADERISSVTDVGVDADSHTFYPSIATTAAEIVARGDADRAILICGTGLGVAISANKVKGIRAATAHDSFSVERSVLSNDAQVLCMGQRVIGLELARRLAREWLGYTFDPTSASNDKVAQISEYESR
;
A
#
# COMPACT_ATOMS: atom_id res chain seq x y z
N MET A 1 -16.04 10.29 -3.13
CA MET A 1 -16.03 8.93 -2.57
C MET A 1 -14.84 8.83 -1.63
N THR A 2 -15.06 8.39 -0.41
CA THR A 2 -14.01 8.23 0.58
C THR A 2 -13.40 6.83 0.55
N LEU A 3 -12.13 6.70 0.92
CA LEU A 3 -11.39 5.44 0.90
C LEU A 3 -11.33 4.81 2.29
N ARG A 4 -11.39 3.49 2.34
CA ARG A 4 -11.09 2.67 3.52
C ARG A 4 -9.67 2.16 3.36
N LEU A 5 -8.79 2.51 4.28
CA LEU A 5 -7.36 2.17 4.22
C LEU A 5 -6.98 1.11 5.25
N VAL A 6 -6.04 0.26 4.86
CA VAL A 6 -5.28 -0.57 5.79
C VAL A 6 -3.86 -0.02 5.87
N ILE A 7 -3.28 -0.01 7.05
CA ILE A 7 -1.87 0.32 7.25
C ILE A 7 -1.20 -0.77 8.10
N GLY A 8 0.04 -1.07 7.79
CA GLY A 8 0.82 -2.05 8.55
C GLY A 8 2.32 -1.87 8.35
N SER A 9 3.08 -2.36 9.32
CA SER A 9 4.54 -2.41 9.27
C SER A 9 5.06 -3.53 10.16
N ASP A 10 6.33 -3.91 9.95
CA ASP A 10 7.12 -4.58 10.96
C ASP A 10 7.80 -3.56 11.89
N ASP A 11 8.70 -4.02 12.78
CA ASP A 11 9.43 -3.14 13.70
C ASP A 11 10.24 -2.06 12.97
N ALA A 12 10.82 -2.40 11.82
CA ALA A 12 11.67 -1.47 11.06
C ALA A 12 10.88 -0.32 10.42
N GLY A 13 9.57 -0.48 10.22
CA GLY A 13 8.70 0.53 9.64
C GLY A 13 7.76 1.20 10.63
N PHE A 14 7.86 0.89 11.91
CA PHE A 14 6.88 1.29 12.92
C PHE A 14 6.71 2.81 13.04
N ASP A 15 7.81 3.56 13.12
CA ASP A 15 7.73 5.02 13.31
C ASP A 15 7.03 5.71 12.13
N TYR A 16 7.35 5.30 10.91
CA TYR A 16 6.70 5.86 9.71
C TYR A 16 5.24 5.42 9.61
N LYS A 17 4.94 4.16 10.00
CA LYS A 17 3.55 3.70 10.05
C LYS A 17 2.71 4.60 10.98
N GLU A 18 3.20 4.89 12.16
CA GLU A 18 2.45 5.71 13.12
C GLU A 18 2.25 7.14 12.63
N ALA A 19 3.28 7.76 12.05
CA ALA A 19 3.17 9.10 11.49
C ALA A 19 2.18 9.16 10.31
N ILE A 20 2.27 8.21 9.39
CA ILE A 20 1.36 8.16 8.23
C ILE A 20 -0.06 7.80 8.67
N LYS A 21 -0.23 6.90 9.63
CA LYS A 21 -1.55 6.58 10.20
C LYS A 21 -2.25 7.84 10.76
N ALA A 22 -1.51 8.69 11.45
CA ALA A 22 -2.05 9.95 11.96
C ALA A 22 -2.48 10.89 10.82
N ASP A 23 -1.68 11.00 9.76
CA ASP A 23 -2.03 11.80 8.57
C ASP A 23 -3.29 11.26 7.88
N LEU A 24 -3.40 9.93 7.73
CA LEU A 24 -4.55 9.29 7.11
C LEU A 24 -5.84 9.52 7.91
N ALA A 25 -5.76 9.45 9.24
CA ALA A 25 -6.90 9.67 10.12
C ALA A 25 -7.42 11.13 10.05
N ALA A 26 -6.58 12.07 9.66
CA ALA A 26 -6.93 13.48 9.49
C ALA A 26 -7.31 13.86 8.05
N ASP A 27 -7.23 12.95 7.09
CA ASP A 27 -7.49 13.21 5.67
C ASP A 27 -8.97 12.99 5.35
N GLU A 28 -9.64 14.04 4.85
CA GLU A 28 -11.07 13.99 4.51
C GLU A 28 -11.43 12.96 3.43
N ARG A 29 -10.46 12.50 2.67
CA ARG A 29 -10.64 11.45 1.66
C ARG A 29 -10.74 10.04 2.26
N ILE A 30 -10.45 9.91 3.56
CA ILE A 30 -10.38 8.61 4.26
C ILE A 30 -11.57 8.48 5.21
N SER A 31 -12.33 7.39 5.06
CA SER A 31 -13.46 7.08 5.94
C SER A 31 -13.08 6.17 7.12
N SER A 32 -12.04 5.36 6.94
CA SER A 32 -11.53 4.49 8.01
C SER A 32 -10.08 4.09 7.76
N VAL A 33 -9.33 3.86 8.84
CA VAL A 33 -7.98 3.31 8.81
C VAL A 33 -7.94 2.08 9.72
N THR A 34 -7.63 0.92 9.16
CA THR A 34 -7.42 -0.33 9.89
C THR A 34 -5.92 -0.55 10.03
N ASP A 35 -5.43 -0.57 11.27
CA ASP A 35 -4.03 -0.87 11.59
C ASP A 35 -3.88 -2.37 11.87
N VAL A 36 -3.09 -3.07 11.06
CA VAL A 36 -2.83 -4.51 11.22
C VAL A 36 -1.53 -4.81 11.98
N GLY A 37 -0.91 -3.79 12.55
CA GLY A 37 0.30 -3.93 13.37
C GLY A 37 1.55 -3.51 12.58
N VAL A 38 2.73 -3.56 13.21
CA VAL A 38 2.89 -3.88 14.63
C VAL A 38 2.50 -2.68 15.50
N ASP A 39 2.27 -2.90 16.79
CA ASP A 39 2.19 -1.84 17.80
C ASP A 39 3.50 -1.76 18.62
N ALA A 40 3.56 -0.87 19.60
CA ALA A 40 4.78 -0.65 20.40
C ALA A 40 5.26 -1.87 21.16
N ASP A 41 4.36 -2.82 21.46
CA ASP A 41 4.63 -3.99 22.30
C ASP A 41 4.62 -5.31 21.53
N SER A 42 4.37 -5.28 20.21
CA SER A 42 4.32 -6.47 19.37
C SER A 42 5.47 -6.51 18.36
N HIS A 43 5.95 -7.72 18.09
CA HIS A 43 7.04 -7.98 17.16
C HIS A 43 6.60 -9.08 16.21
N THR A 44 6.25 -8.69 14.97
CA THR A 44 5.77 -9.62 13.94
C THR A 44 6.56 -9.40 12.66
N PHE A 45 6.98 -10.48 12.03
CA PHE A 45 7.70 -10.41 10.77
C PHE A 45 6.82 -9.81 9.65
N TYR A 46 7.44 -9.04 8.75
CA TYR A 46 6.74 -8.31 7.69
C TYR A 46 5.82 -9.19 6.80
N PRO A 47 6.11 -10.47 6.51
CA PRO A 47 5.23 -11.25 5.61
C PRO A 47 3.82 -11.42 6.14
N SER A 48 3.64 -11.73 7.43
CA SER A 48 2.30 -11.89 8.00
C SER A 48 1.53 -10.58 8.07
N ILE A 49 2.20 -9.47 8.36
CA ILE A 49 1.60 -8.13 8.31
C ILE A 49 1.12 -7.82 6.88
N ALA A 50 2.00 -8.01 5.90
CA ALA A 50 1.70 -7.68 4.51
C ALA A 50 0.59 -8.55 3.92
N THR A 51 0.59 -9.85 4.17
CA THR A 51 -0.47 -10.74 3.68
C THR A 51 -1.81 -10.46 4.36
N THR A 52 -1.82 -10.18 5.66
CA THR A 52 -3.06 -9.79 6.36
C THR A 52 -3.67 -8.53 5.74
N ALA A 53 -2.88 -7.48 5.52
CA ALA A 53 -3.36 -6.26 4.90
C ALA A 53 -3.88 -6.50 3.47
N ALA A 54 -3.12 -7.26 2.68
CA ALA A 54 -3.47 -7.59 1.30
C ALA A 54 -4.76 -8.41 1.20
N GLU A 55 -4.97 -9.37 2.11
CA GLU A 55 -6.21 -10.15 2.17
C GLU A 55 -7.44 -9.31 2.51
N ILE A 56 -7.31 -8.32 3.39
CA ILE A 56 -8.40 -7.39 3.71
C ILE A 56 -8.80 -6.61 2.44
N VAL A 57 -7.83 -6.12 1.67
CA VAL A 57 -8.09 -5.43 0.41
C VAL A 57 -8.67 -6.39 -0.64
N ALA A 58 -8.12 -7.59 -0.77
CA ALA A 58 -8.58 -8.59 -1.75
C ALA A 58 -10.03 -9.02 -1.53
N ARG A 59 -10.50 -9.07 -0.27
CA ARG A 59 -11.90 -9.37 0.06
C ARG A 59 -12.85 -8.19 -0.14
N GLY A 60 -12.33 -6.99 -0.39
CA GLY A 60 -13.13 -5.77 -0.49
C GLY A 60 -13.53 -5.16 0.85
N ASP A 61 -12.90 -5.58 1.94
CA ASP A 61 -13.13 -5.01 3.28
C ASP A 61 -12.44 -3.64 3.44
N ALA A 62 -11.44 -3.37 2.61
CA ALA A 62 -10.81 -2.06 2.42
C ALA A 62 -10.51 -1.83 0.94
N ASP A 63 -10.23 -0.58 0.57
CA ASP A 63 -10.00 -0.21 -0.83
C ASP A 63 -8.52 -0.23 -1.19
N ARG A 64 -7.65 0.17 -0.27
CA ARG A 64 -6.19 0.26 -0.47
C ARG A 64 -5.43 -0.01 0.82
N ALA A 65 -4.13 -0.29 0.69
CA ALA A 65 -3.24 -0.45 1.83
C ALA A 65 -1.92 0.31 1.66
N ILE A 66 -1.34 0.74 2.77
CA ILE A 66 0.03 1.26 2.84
C ILE A 66 0.83 0.35 3.77
N LEU A 67 1.95 -0.16 3.28
CA LEU A 67 2.81 -1.09 4.02
C LEU A 67 4.23 -0.54 4.11
N ILE A 68 4.81 -0.62 5.29
CA ILE A 68 6.14 -0.08 5.56
C ILE A 68 7.00 -1.15 6.26
N CYS A 69 8.21 -1.33 5.76
CA CYS A 69 9.25 -2.09 6.43
C CYS A 69 10.57 -1.34 6.33
N GLY A 70 11.70 -1.98 6.52
CA GLY A 70 13.00 -1.31 6.38
C GLY A 70 13.28 -0.82 4.96
N THR A 71 12.90 -1.58 3.94
CA THR A 71 13.18 -1.29 2.52
C THR A 71 11.92 -1.09 1.67
N GLY A 72 10.77 -1.53 2.12
CA GLY A 72 9.54 -1.58 1.32
C GLY A 72 9.49 -2.76 0.34
N LEU A 73 10.56 -3.56 0.25
CA LEU A 73 10.67 -4.66 -0.71
C LEU A 73 9.95 -5.91 -0.20
N GLY A 74 10.26 -6.35 1.02
CA GLY A 74 9.68 -7.57 1.59
C GLY A 74 8.17 -7.49 1.75
N VAL A 75 7.63 -6.36 2.17
CA VAL A 75 6.18 -6.16 2.27
C VAL A 75 5.50 -6.19 0.90
N ALA A 76 6.14 -5.65 -0.14
CA ALA A 76 5.61 -5.69 -1.50
C ALA A 76 5.60 -7.12 -2.05
N ILE A 77 6.71 -7.84 -1.91
CA ILE A 77 6.83 -9.24 -2.36
C ILE A 77 5.76 -10.10 -1.67
N SER A 78 5.59 -9.94 -0.36
CA SER A 78 4.62 -10.72 0.43
C SER A 78 3.18 -10.39 0.06
N ALA A 79 2.83 -9.11 -0.06
CA ALA A 79 1.49 -8.68 -0.46
C ALA A 79 1.11 -9.20 -1.86
N ASN A 80 2.05 -9.22 -2.79
CA ASN A 80 1.84 -9.74 -4.15
C ASN A 80 1.60 -11.27 -4.21
N LYS A 81 1.80 -11.99 -3.13
CA LYS A 81 1.41 -13.41 -3.05
C LYS A 81 -0.09 -13.61 -2.88
N VAL A 82 -0.81 -12.57 -2.48
CA VAL A 82 -2.27 -12.61 -2.33
C VAL A 82 -2.91 -12.36 -3.69
N LYS A 83 -3.74 -13.28 -4.14
CA LYS A 83 -4.43 -13.21 -5.43
C LYS A 83 -5.26 -11.94 -5.55
N GLY A 84 -5.14 -11.25 -6.69
CA GLY A 84 -5.86 -10.01 -6.98
C GLY A 84 -5.15 -8.75 -6.49
N ILE A 85 -4.02 -8.88 -5.79
CA ILE A 85 -3.26 -7.75 -5.25
C ILE A 85 -2.08 -7.39 -6.14
N ARG A 86 -1.97 -6.08 -6.39
CA ARG A 86 -0.81 -5.44 -7.02
C ARG A 86 -0.22 -4.46 -6.02
N ALA A 87 0.89 -4.86 -5.41
CA ALA A 87 1.66 -4.06 -4.47
C ALA A 87 2.92 -3.53 -5.17
N ALA A 88 3.20 -2.26 -4.99
CA ALA A 88 4.35 -1.60 -5.60
C ALA A 88 5.18 -0.87 -4.55
N THR A 89 6.50 -1.07 -4.59
CA THR A 89 7.45 -0.26 -3.83
C THR A 89 7.76 1.00 -4.62
N ALA A 90 7.45 2.18 -4.06
CA ALA A 90 7.67 3.45 -4.75
C ALA A 90 8.14 4.53 -3.77
N HIS A 91 9.27 5.17 -4.11
CA HIS A 91 9.95 6.17 -3.29
C HIS A 91 10.12 7.51 -4.01
N ASP A 92 9.41 7.73 -5.11
CA ASP A 92 9.40 8.97 -5.88
C ASP A 92 8.00 9.25 -6.42
N SER A 93 7.70 10.51 -6.72
CA SER A 93 6.37 10.94 -7.17
C SER A 93 5.95 10.29 -8.48
N PHE A 94 6.88 10.10 -9.43
CA PHE A 94 6.55 9.50 -10.71
C PHE A 94 6.17 8.02 -10.57
N SER A 95 6.95 7.25 -9.81
CA SER A 95 6.63 5.84 -9.55
C SER A 95 5.32 5.69 -8.76
N VAL A 96 5.08 6.54 -7.78
CA VAL A 96 3.82 6.57 -7.02
C VAL A 96 2.62 6.82 -7.93
N GLU A 97 2.69 7.82 -8.79
CA GLU A 97 1.65 8.11 -9.79
C GLU A 97 1.43 6.90 -10.71
N ARG A 98 2.52 6.37 -11.30
CA ARG A 98 2.42 5.28 -12.26
C ARG A 98 1.97 3.96 -11.64
N SER A 99 2.23 3.74 -10.35
CA SER A 99 1.74 2.55 -9.66
C SER A 99 0.21 2.44 -9.72
N VAL A 100 -0.49 3.56 -9.66
CA VAL A 100 -1.96 3.60 -9.81
C VAL A 100 -2.34 3.75 -11.28
N LEU A 101 -1.89 4.79 -11.96
CA LEU A 101 -2.39 5.14 -13.30
C LEU A 101 -1.97 4.14 -14.38
N SER A 102 -0.87 3.41 -14.18
CA SER A 102 -0.42 2.38 -15.13
C SER A 102 -0.66 0.94 -14.67
N ASN A 103 -0.68 0.69 -13.36
CA ASN A 103 -0.68 -0.66 -12.83
C ASN A 103 -1.89 -0.98 -11.93
N ASP A 104 -2.73 -0.01 -11.64
CA ASP A 104 -3.89 -0.17 -10.74
C ASP A 104 -3.47 -0.84 -9.41
N ALA A 105 -2.36 -0.34 -8.82
CA ALA A 105 -1.85 -0.89 -7.58
C ALA A 105 -2.74 -0.47 -6.41
N GLN A 106 -3.17 -1.46 -5.62
CA GLN A 106 -3.98 -1.25 -4.43
C GLN A 106 -3.11 -1.09 -3.17
N VAL A 107 -1.82 -1.43 -3.25
CA VAL A 107 -0.92 -1.42 -2.09
C VAL A 107 0.34 -0.63 -2.42
N LEU A 108 0.58 0.44 -1.65
CA LEU A 108 1.81 1.22 -1.69
C LEU A 108 2.76 0.74 -0.60
N CYS A 109 4.00 0.43 -0.98
CA CYS A 109 5.04 -0.03 -0.06
C CYS A 109 6.20 0.95 -0.03
N MET A 110 6.71 1.25 1.18
CA MET A 110 7.83 2.16 1.38
C MET A 110 8.79 1.64 2.44
N GLY A 111 10.04 2.07 2.37
CA GLY A 111 11.10 1.70 3.31
C GLY A 111 11.50 2.84 4.24
N GLN A 112 11.36 2.64 5.55
CA GLN A 112 11.78 3.62 6.57
C GLN A 112 13.29 3.91 6.50
N ARG A 113 14.08 2.96 6.03
CA ARG A 113 15.55 3.12 5.86
C ARG A 113 15.94 3.66 4.49
N VAL A 114 14.99 3.91 3.60
CA VAL A 114 15.25 4.32 2.21
C VAL A 114 15.00 5.81 2.01
N ILE A 115 13.87 6.33 2.47
CA ILE A 115 13.49 7.74 2.29
C ILE A 115 13.23 8.43 3.63
N GLY A 116 13.33 9.75 3.63
CA GLY A 116 12.99 10.58 4.78
C GLY A 116 11.49 10.57 5.08
N LEU A 117 11.13 10.79 6.34
CA LEU A 117 9.76 10.75 6.80
C LEU A 117 8.85 11.72 6.04
N GLU A 118 9.28 12.95 5.85
CA GLU A 118 8.45 13.97 5.18
C GLU A 118 8.18 13.61 3.72
N LEU A 119 9.14 12.99 3.03
CA LEU A 119 8.91 12.48 1.68
C LEU A 119 7.90 11.31 1.71
N ALA A 120 8.04 10.38 2.63
CA ALA A 120 7.09 9.26 2.77
C ALA A 120 5.66 9.76 3.02
N ARG A 121 5.47 10.72 3.90
CA ARG A 121 4.18 11.36 4.18
C ARG A 121 3.61 12.05 2.93
N ARG A 122 4.45 12.76 2.19
CA ARG A 122 4.05 13.42 0.95
C ARG A 122 3.62 12.41 -0.12
N LEU A 123 4.40 11.36 -0.33
CA LEU A 123 4.10 10.32 -1.31
C LEU A 123 2.79 9.58 -0.97
N ALA A 124 2.54 9.30 0.31
CA ALA A 124 1.27 8.72 0.74
C ALA A 124 0.08 9.62 0.38
N ARG A 125 0.18 10.93 0.63
CA ARG A 125 -0.88 11.90 0.27
C ARG A 125 -1.08 12.01 -1.25
N GLU A 126 -0.01 12.01 -2.04
CA GLU A 126 -0.09 12.02 -3.50
C GLU A 126 -0.81 10.77 -4.01
N TRP A 127 -0.43 9.60 -3.50
CA TRP A 127 -0.98 8.31 -3.92
C TRP A 127 -2.49 8.20 -3.72
N LEU A 128 -3.03 8.79 -2.67
CA LEU A 128 -4.47 8.81 -2.39
C LEU A 128 -5.27 9.59 -3.44
N GLY A 129 -4.64 10.50 -4.15
CA GLY A 129 -5.28 11.33 -5.18
C GLY A 129 -5.42 10.67 -6.54
N TYR A 130 -4.72 9.56 -6.78
CA TYR A 130 -4.74 8.90 -8.08
C TYR A 130 -5.83 7.83 -8.16
N THR A 131 -6.49 7.74 -9.32
CA THR A 131 -7.50 6.71 -9.61
C THR A 131 -7.20 6.10 -10.97
N PHE A 132 -7.23 4.77 -11.03
CA PHE A 132 -7.03 4.05 -12.29
C PHE A 132 -8.20 4.30 -13.24
N ASP A 133 -7.88 4.56 -14.51
CA ASP A 133 -8.86 4.68 -15.57
C ASP A 133 -8.94 3.36 -16.36
N PRO A 134 -10.04 2.60 -16.22
CA PRO A 134 -10.19 1.33 -16.93
C PRO A 134 -10.37 1.48 -18.43
N THR A 135 -10.56 2.72 -18.94
CA THR A 135 -10.63 2.99 -20.40
C THR A 135 -9.26 3.32 -20.98
N SER A 136 -8.23 3.46 -20.15
CA SER A 136 -6.88 3.77 -20.60
C SER A 136 -6.20 2.58 -21.28
N ALA A 137 -5.17 2.85 -22.07
CA ALA A 137 -4.34 1.82 -22.69
C ALA A 137 -3.61 0.90 -21.70
N SER A 138 -3.58 1.25 -20.42
CA SER A 138 -3.00 0.42 -19.36
C SER A 138 -3.92 -0.73 -18.94
N ASN A 139 -5.21 -0.63 -19.20
CA ASN A 139 -6.18 -1.64 -18.78
C ASN A 139 -5.86 -3.05 -19.33
N ASP A 140 -5.49 -3.15 -20.61
CA ASP A 140 -5.14 -4.44 -21.22
C ASP A 140 -3.91 -5.07 -20.57
N LYS A 141 -2.96 -4.26 -20.12
CA LYS A 141 -1.75 -4.73 -19.42
C LYS A 141 -2.09 -5.26 -18.03
N VAL A 142 -2.93 -4.55 -17.29
CA VAL A 142 -3.41 -4.98 -15.96
C VAL A 142 -4.23 -6.28 -16.11
N ALA A 143 -5.07 -6.36 -17.15
CA ALA A 143 -5.84 -7.57 -17.44
C ALA A 143 -4.94 -8.80 -17.69
N GLN A 144 -3.81 -8.64 -18.37
CA GLN A 144 -2.85 -9.74 -18.59
C GLN A 144 -2.20 -10.22 -17.28
N ILE A 145 -1.94 -9.33 -16.33
CA ILE A 145 -1.45 -9.73 -15.00
C ILE A 145 -2.50 -10.61 -14.31
N SER A 146 -3.75 -10.15 -14.31
CA SER A 146 -4.87 -10.90 -13.70
C SER A 146 -5.13 -12.23 -14.37
N GLU A 147 -5.02 -12.31 -15.71
CA GLU A 147 -5.14 -13.53 -16.46
C GLU A 147 -4.04 -14.54 -16.09
N TYR A 148 -2.79 -14.08 -16.02
CA TYR A 148 -1.68 -14.95 -15.61
C TYR A 148 -1.89 -15.51 -14.20
N GLU A 149 -2.33 -14.67 -13.28
CA GLU A 149 -2.58 -15.05 -11.89
C GLU A 149 -3.70 -16.10 -11.74
N SER A 150 -4.63 -16.16 -12.68
CA SER A 150 -5.75 -17.10 -12.66
C SER A 150 -5.40 -18.52 -13.12
N ARG A 151 -4.17 -18.73 -13.62
CA ARG A 151 -3.68 -20.05 -14.07
C ARG A 151 -3.25 -20.91 -12.89
#